data_35a38040390c9fa23dc061bd91232b10
#
_entry.id   35a38040390c9fa23dc061bd91232b10
#
_cell.length_a   1.000
_cell.length_b   1.000
_cell.length_c   1.000
_cell.angle_alpha   90.00
_cell.angle_beta   90.00
_cell.angle_gamma   90.00
#
_symmetry.space_group_name_H-M   'P 1'
#
loop_
_entity.id
_entity.type
_entity.pdbx_description
1 polymer ?
#
loop_
_entity_poly.entity_id
_entity_poly.type
_entity_poly.pdbx_seq_one_letter_code
_entity_poly.pdbx_strand_id
1 'polypeptide(L)'
;REMRNSDVSSLSFEVYADGKKVFDSGVMNSNTPRKYVLIPVVGVSELKLVAKDGENGNGGDHADWADAKLLYADSKDFTALEKIVEEARGLDGNLYTEESFNKLQVALEKANKVLENPNPEQEVIDSTIIELREAMDNLEAAIDLTEEVNIPDNELKRAIKDQLNLSSDVITRGDMNKLTNLSAVGYGIANLEGLQYAVNIEDLNLDCNEIRDISKIKDLKKLNNVSIKEQYIVIRSPEEVEGKYVINESFVGKDGERLSPKEINIRRNTGGQSIDISNVDIESSLNNGNLELDTKLFKEGFSGIAAVYEDLDGKYVATLSTIVSR
;
A
#
# COMPACT_ATOMS: atom_id res chain seq x y z
N ARG A 1 15.04 -1.22 18.05
CA ARG A 1 14.29 0.07 17.96
C ARG A 1 12.94 -0.28 17.40
N GLU A 2 11.93 -0.35 18.26
CA GLU A 2 10.55 -0.65 17.89
C GLU A 2 10.08 0.35 16.84
N MET A 3 9.56 -0.17 15.71
CA MET A 3 8.84 0.64 14.73
C MET A 3 7.55 1.10 15.40
N ARG A 4 7.51 2.37 15.82
CA ARG A 4 6.28 3.00 16.29
C ARG A 4 5.40 3.24 15.08
N ASN A 5 4.14 2.85 15.20
CA ASN A 5 3.08 3.05 14.22
C ASN A 5 3.09 4.51 13.73
N SER A 6 3.35 4.73 12.45
CA SER A 6 3.45 6.05 11.80
C SER A 6 2.11 6.79 11.67
N ASP A 7 0.99 6.12 11.98
CA ASP A 7 -0.37 6.63 11.77
C ASP A 7 -0.93 7.47 12.92
N VAL A 8 -0.16 7.66 13.99
CA VAL A 8 -0.65 8.33 15.22
C VAL A 8 -0.23 9.80 15.31
N SER A 9 0.79 10.23 14.56
CA SER A 9 1.28 11.61 14.61
C SER A 9 0.52 12.50 13.63
N SER A 10 -0.14 13.55 14.13
CA SER A 10 -0.73 14.59 13.31
C SER A 10 -0.53 15.96 13.95
N LEU A 11 -0.08 16.92 13.14
CA LEU A 11 0.28 18.28 13.56
C LEU A 11 -0.26 19.30 12.57
N SER A 12 -0.48 20.53 13.03
CA SER A 12 -0.64 21.69 12.16
C SER A 12 0.33 22.80 12.55
N PHE A 13 0.79 23.56 11.56
CA PHE A 13 1.69 24.67 11.74
C PHE A 13 0.99 25.97 11.35
N GLU A 14 1.02 26.95 12.23
CA GLU A 14 0.42 28.26 11.98
C GLU A 14 1.45 29.36 12.20
N VAL A 15 1.34 30.43 11.41
CA VAL A 15 2.12 31.64 11.61
C VAL A 15 1.17 32.80 11.83
N TYR A 16 1.48 33.62 12.82
CA TYR A 16 0.75 34.84 13.15
C TYR A 16 1.69 36.03 13.05
N ALA A 17 1.21 37.11 12.41
CA ALA A 17 1.85 38.40 12.32
C ALA A 17 0.96 39.43 13.05
N ASP A 18 1.47 40.05 14.11
CA ASP A 18 0.72 40.99 14.97
C ASP A 18 -0.65 40.42 15.40
N GLY A 19 -0.66 39.16 15.80
CA GLY A 19 -1.87 38.45 16.24
C GLY A 19 -2.81 37.97 15.14
N LYS A 20 -2.58 38.31 13.88
CA LYS A 20 -3.37 37.81 12.73
C LYS A 20 -2.73 36.58 12.14
N LYS A 21 -3.52 35.52 11.95
CA LYS A 21 -3.05 34.28 11.26
C LYS A 21 -2.78 34.57 9.78
N VAL A 22 -1.54 34.37 9.34
CA VAL A 22 -1.06 34.63 7.97
C VAL A 22 -0.71 33.35 7.22
N PHE A 23 -0.53 32.24 7.96
CA PHE A 23 -0.30 30.93 7.37
C PHE A 23 -0.95 29.84 8.23
N ASP A 24 -1.43 28.79 7.55
CA ASP A 24 -1.96 27.56 8.15
C ASP A 24 -1.60 26.38 7.25
N SER A 25 -0.88 25.40 7.78
CA SER A 25 -0.49 24.21 7.01
C SER A 25 -1.65 23.28 6.74
N GLY A 26 -2.76 23.39 7.48
CA GLY A 26 -3.68 22.29 7.67
C GLY A 26 -3.03 21.14 8.46
N VAL A 27 -3.75 20.04 8.63
CA VAL A 27 -3.22 18.86 9.33
C VAL A 27 -2.17 18.16 8.46
N MET A 28 -1.02 17.88 9.05
CA MET A 28 0.11 17.17 8.45
C MET A 28 0.41 15.93 9.29
N ASN A 29 0.82 14.82 8.65
CA ASN A 29 1.25 13.57 9.29
C ASN A 29 2.63 13.15 8.76
N SER A 30 3.13 12.00 9.19
CA SER A 30 4.44 11.48 8.78
C SER A 30 4.63 11.28 7.27
N ASN A 31 3.53 11.17 6.52
CA ASN A 31 3.53 10.99 5.06
C ASN A 31 3.28 12.31 4.30
N THR A 32 3.01 13.40 5.02
CA THR A 32 2.78 14.71 4.39
C THR A 32 4.13 15.33 4.00
N PRO A 33 4.33 15.73 2.74
CA PRO A 33 5.54 16.41 2.31
C PRO A 33 5.82 17.68 3.13
N ARG A 34 7.09 18.07 3.22
CA ARG A 34 7.50 19.36 3.79
C ARG A 34 6.75 20.50 3.12
N LYS A 35 6.41 21.52 3.89
CA LYS A 35 5.87 22.79 3.35
C LYS A 35 6.88 23.88 3.52
N TYR A 36 7.17 24.57 2.43
CA TYR A 36 7.98 25.79 2.44
C TYR A 36 7.07 27.00 2.60
N VAL A 37 7.48 27.92 3.46
CA VAL A 37 6.65 29.06 3.83
C VAL A 37 7.45 30.35 3.69
N LEU A 38 6.95 31.28 2.90
CA LEU A 38 7.47 32.62 2.78
C LEU A 38 6.36 33.62 3.15
N ILE A 39 6.62 34.48 4.13
CA ILE A 39 5.65 35.44 4.66
C ILE A 39 6.25 36.81 4.66
N PRO A 40 5.64 37.78 3.97
CA PRO A 40 6.04 39.20 4.07
C PRO A 40 5.83 39.68 5.50
N VAL A 41 6.90 40.20 6.10
CA VAL A 41 6.88 40.69 7.49
C VAL A 41 7.25 42.18 7.60
N VAL A 42 7.12 42.93 6.50
CA VAL A 42 7.37 44.38 6.50
C VAL A 42 6.35 45.10 7.40
N GLY A 43 6.84 45.79 8.41
CA GLY A 43 5.99 46.52 9.38
C GLY A 43 5.37 45.63 10.46
N VAL A 44 5.69 44.33 10.49
CA VAL A 44 5.25 43.40 11.54
C VAL A 44 6.11 43.60 12.78
N SER A 45 5.46 43.75 13.94
CA SER A 45 6.13 43.94 15.23
C SER A 45 6.33 42.64 15.97
N GLU A 46 5.40 41.68 15.81
CA GLU A 46 5.45 40.34 16.45
C GLU A 46 5.17 39.24 15.42
N LEU A 47 6.09 38.30 15.31
CA LEU A 47 5.92 37.08 14.53
C LEU A 47 5.86 35.89 15.48
N LYS A 48 4.76 35.10 15.44
CA LYS A 48 4.53 33.93 16.27
C LYS A 48 4.40 32.68 15.43
N LEU A 49 5.28 31.72 15.64
CA LEU A 49 5.24 30.40 15.05
C LEU A 49 4.57 29.43 16.03
N VAL A 50 3.59 28.68 15.58
CA VAL A 50 2.78 27.78 16.42
C VAL A 50 2.73 26.40 15.77
N ALA A 51 3.05 25.37 16.55
CA ALA A 51 2.73 23.99 16.21
C ALA A 51 1.58 23.53 17.12
N LYS A 52 0.56 22.92 16.54
CA LYS A 52 -0.61 22.42 17.24
C LYS A 52 -0.78 20.92 16.99
N ASP A 53 -1.36 20.23 17.96
CA ASP A 53 -1.91 18.90 17.80
C ASP A 53 -2.98 18.88 16.68
N GLY A 54 -2.99 17.84 15.85
CA GLY A 54 -3.95 17.66 14.77
C GLY A 54 -5.29 17.05 15.19
N GLU A 55 -5.68 17.23 16.46
CA GLU A 55 -6.94 16.79 17.08
C GLU A 55 -7.01 15.28 17.41
N ASN A 56 -5.89 14.55 17.38
CA ASN A 56 -5.82 13.15 17.76
C ASN A 56 -5.06 12.87 19.06
N GLY A 57 -4.66 13.94 19.77
CA GLY A 57 -3.84 13.90 20.99
C GLY A 57 -2.34 13.96 20.67
N ASN A 58 -1.55 14.50 21.60
CA ASN A 58 -0.13 14.80 21.42
C ASN A 58 0.83 13.59 21.55
N GLY A 59 0.32 12.37 21.48
CA GLY A 59 1.11 11.15 21.62
C GLY A 59 1.97 10.86 20.38
N GLY A 60 3.27 11.14 20.48
CA GLY A 60 4.22 10.88 19.39
C GLY A 60 4.39 12.03 18.39
N ASP A 61 3.80 13.19 18.66
CA ASP A 61 3.92 14.38 17.84
C ASP A 61 5.28 15.03 18.00
N HIS A 62 5.96 15.22 16.88
CA HIS A 62 7.24 15.93 16.80
C HIS A 62 7.13 17.00 15.70
N ALA A 63 7.24 18.27 16.10
CA ALA A 63 7.19 19.42 15.22
C ALA A 63 8.58 20.04 15.05
N ASP A 64 8.93 20.39 13.83
CA ASP A 64 10.16 21.11 13.53
C ASP A 64 9.89 22.28 12.56
N TRP A 65 10.41 23.48 12.91
CA TRP A 65 10.51 24.62 12.05
C TRP A 65 11.96 24.74 11.56
N ALA A 66 12.25 24.00 10.47
CA ALA A 66 13.59 23.95 9.91
C ALA A 66 13.92 25.25 9.13
N ASP A 67 15.15 25.73 9.26
CA ASP A 67 15.71 26.88 8.53
C ASP A 67 14.86 28.17 8.63
N ALA A 68 14.20 28.40 9.78
CA ALA A 68 13.44 29.62 10.01
C ALA A 68 14.41 30.82 10.10
N LYS A 69 14.24 31.82 9.20
CA LYS A 69 15.09 33.02 9.12
C LYS A 69 14.31 34.25 8.68
N LEU A 70 14.81 35.43 9.04
CA LEU A 70 14.32 36.70 8.54
C LEU A 70 15.29 37.18 7.44
N LEU A 71 14.73 37.56 6.30
CA LEU A 71 15.48 38.13 5.18
C LEU A 71 15.23 39.63 5.15
N TYR A 72 16.31 40.44 5.00
CA TYR A 72 16.23 41.88 4.89
C TYR A 72 16.15 42.33 3.43
N ALA A 73 15.24 43.26 3.13
CA ALA A 73 14.91 43.71 1.77
C ALA A 73 16.05 44.45 1.03
N ASP A 74 17.08 44.92 1.73
CA ASP A 74 18.12 45.76 1.14
C ASP A 74 19.29 45.01 0.50
N SER A 75 19.37 43.70 0.65
CA SER A 75 20.36 42.85 0.00
C SER A 75 19.70 41.74 -0.79
N LYS A 76 19.77 41.79 -2.10
CA LYS A 76 19.39 40.66 -2.97
C LYS A 76 20.34 39.50 -2.70
N ASP A 77 19.87 38.52 -1.96
CA ASP A 77 20.67 37.34 -1.60
C ASP A 77 20.35 36.18 -2.54
N PHE A 78 21.21 35.96 -3.50
CA PHE A 78 21.15 34.84 -4.43
C PHE A 78 21.77 33.56 -3.88
N THR A 79 22.49 33.63 -2.76
CA THR A 79 23.31 32.50 -2.26
C THR A 79 22.51 31.22 -2.09
N ALA A 80 21.27 31.32 -1.56
CA ALA A 80 20.39 30.18 -1.37
C ALA A 80 19.84 29.64 -2.71
N LEU A 81 19.56 30.55 -3.67
CA LEU A 81 19.11 30.15 -5.01
C LEU A 81 20.23 29.48 -5.81
N GLU A 82 21.43 30.06 -5.78
CA GLU A 82 22.61 29.44 -6.43
C GLU A 82 22.89 28.04 -5.91
N LYS A 83 22.85 27.88 -4.58
CA LYS A 83 23.07 26.59 -3.94
C LYS A 83 22.06 25.53 -4.37
N ILE A 84 20.76 25.86 -4.33
CA ILE A 84 19.73 24.86 -4.69
C ILE A 84 19.73 24.55 -6.19
N VAL A 85 20.09 25.51 -7.05
CA VAL A 85 20.29 25.29 -8.49
C VAL A 85 21.43 24.31 -8.74
N GLU A 86 22.54 24.43 -8.00
CA GLU A 86 23.67 23.50 -8.09
C GLU A 86 23.25 22.10 -7.62
N GLU A 87 22.53 22.00 -6.50
CA GLU A 87 21.97 20.74 -6.00
C GLU A 87 21.05 20.08 -7.05
N ALA A 88 20.14 20.85 -7.65
CA ALA A 88 19.21 20.36 -8.67
C ALA A 88 19.91 19.89 -9.96
N ARG A 89 20.97 20.59 -10.41
CA ARG A 89 21.80 20.22 -11.56
C ARG A 89 22.55 18.93 -11.35
N GLY A 90 22.92 18.59 -10.11
CA GLY A 90 23.63 17.37 -9.75
C GLY A 90 22.77 16.12 -9.78
N LEU A 91 21.45 16.23 -9.95
CA LEU A 91 20.55 15.08 -9.95
C LEU A 91 20.59 14.34 -11.30
N ASP A 92 20.74 13.00 -11.24
CA ASP A 92 20.71 12.14 -12.41
C ASP A 92 19.26 11.85 -12.81
N GLY A 93 18.82 12.36 -13.95
CA GLY A 93 17.46 12.19 -14.45
C GLY A 93 17.04 10.74 -14.71
N ASN A 94 18.00 9.84 -14.92
CA ASN A 94 17.71 8.41 -15.11
C ASN A 94 17.18 7.72 -13.85
N LEU A 95 17.37 8.34 -12.68
CA LEU A 95 16.90 7.81 -11.39
C LEU A 95 15.45 8.18 -11.07
N TYR A 96 14.81 9.00 -11.91
CA TYR A 96 13.47 9.53 -11.65
C TYR A 96 12.52 9.29 -12.82
N THR A 97 11.20 9.35 -12.57
CA THR A 97 10.21 9.28 -13.64
C THR A 97 10.35 10.50 -14.55
N GLU A 98 10.13 10.31 -15.85
CA GLU A 98 10.22 11.40 -16.85
C GLU A 98 9.30 12.56 -16.47
N GLU A 99 8.09 12.28 -15.95
CA GLU A 99 7.14 13.31 -15.57
C GLU A 99 7.65 14.16 -14.41
N SER A 100 8.13 13.54 -13.32
CA SER A 100 8.63 14.26 -12.14
C SER A 100 9.91 15.03 -12.45
N PHE A 101 10.81 14.43 -13.24
CA PHE A 101 12.05 15.08 -13.65
C PHE A 101 11.82 16.25 -14.61
N ASN A 102 10.85 16.16 -15.52
CA ASN A 102 10.47 17.30 -16.37
C ASN A 102 9.92 18.47 -15.57
N LYS A 103 9.14 18.22 -14.51
CA LYS A 103 8.68 19.28 -13.60
C LYS A 103 9.87 19.99 -12.92
N LEU A 104 10.85 19.20 -12.47
CA LEU A 104 12.10 19.77 -11.92
C LEU A 104 12.85 20.61 -12.97
N GLN A 105 12.97 20.14 -14.21
CA GLN A 105 13.66 20.89 -15.26
C GLN A 105 12.97 22.23 -15.56
N VAL A 106 11.64 22.28 -15.55
CA VAL A 106 10.88 23.54 -15.72
C VAL A 106 11.16 24.51 -14.55
N ALA A 107 11.17 24.01 -13.31
CA ALA A 107 11.49 24.83 -12.14
C ALA A 107 12.95 25.33 -12.18
N LEU A 108 13.88 24.47 -12.60
CA LEU A 108 15.29 24.81 -12.74
C LEU A 108 15.54 25.86 -13.84
N GLU A 109 14.82 25.77 -14.98
CA GLU A 109 14.87 26.78 -16.02
C GLU A 109 14.37 28.14 -15.53
N LYS A 110 13.28 28.14 -14.75
CA LYS A 110 12.77 29.35 -14.11
C LYS A 110 13.80 29.95 -13.15
N ALA A 111 14.44 29.13 -12.32
CA ALA A 111 15.48 29.55 -11.38
C ALA A 111 16.68 30.16 -12.11
N ASN A 112 17.15 29.59 -13.21
CA ASN A 112 18.21 30.15 -14.03
C ASN A 112 17.84 31.54 -14.58
N LYS A 113 16.60 31.72 -15.07
CA LYS A 113 16.15 33.03 -15.54
C LYS A 113 16.15 34.10 -14.44
N VAL A 114 15.85 33.69 -13.20
CA VAL A 114 15.92 34.62 -12.04
C VAL A 114 17.38 34.97 -11.73
N LEU A 115 18.31 34.03 -11.80
CA LEU A 115 19.75 34.30 -11.63
C LEU A 115 20.34 35.18 -12.74
N GLU A 116 19.82 35.11 -13.97
CA GLU A 116 20.25 35.93 -15.11
C GLU A 116 19.67 37.34 -15.05
N ASN A 117 18.61 37.56 -14.27
CA ASN A 117 18.01 38.91 -14.12
C ASN A 117 18.90 39.79 -13.23
N PRO A 118 19.40 40.93 -13.72
CA PRO A 118 20.31 41.79 -12.95
C PRO A 118 19.59 42.48 -11.78
N ASN A 119 18.27 42.51 -11.76
CA ASN A 119 17.49 43.22 -10.74
C ASN A 119 16.16 42.55 -10.39
N PRO A 120 16.14 41.26 -9.95
CA PRO A 120 14.91 40.64 -9.53
C PRO A 120 14.46 41.20 -8.16
N GLU A 121 13.15 41.14 -7.92
CA GLU A 121 12.64 41.39 -6.57
C GLU A 121 13.04 40.25 -5.63
N GLN A 122 13.34 40.54 -4.35
CA GLN A 122 13.73 39.49 -3.39
C GLN A 122 12.63 38.43 -3.24
N GLU A 123 11.36 38.82 -3.25
CA GLU A 123 10.21 37.90 -3.19
C GLU A 123 10.21 36.91 -4.36
N VAL A 124 10.67 37.32 -5.56
CA VAL A 124 10.80 36.44 -6.72
C VAL A 124 11.93 35.41 -6.50
N ILE A 125 13.06 35.86 -5.94
CA ILE A 125 14.17 34.96 -5.58
C ILE A 125 13.66 33.87 -4.59
N ASP A 126 13.03 34.31 -3.52
CA ASP A 126 12.59 33.44 -2.43
C ASP A 126 11.48 32.45 -2.88
N SER A 127 10.51 32.93 -3.66
CA SER A 127 9.47 32.08 -4.21
C SER A 127 10.04 31.03 -5.19
N THR A 128 11.05 31.40 -5.97
CA THR A 128 11.73 30.49 -6.90
C THR A 128 12.50 29.39 -6.16
N ILE A 129 13.12 29.72 -5.02
CA ILE A 129 13.77 28.72 -4.14
C ILE A 129 12.74 27.71 -3.65
N ILE A 130 11.56 28.17 -3.22
CA ILE A 130 10.47 27.29 -2.75
C ILE A 130 10.02 26.38 -3.87
N GLU A 131 9.70 26.91 -5.04
CA GLU A 131 9.25 26.13 -6.19
C GLU A 131 10.26 25.07 -6.62
N LEU A 132 11.55 25.41 -6.65
CA LEU A 132 12.60 24.46 -7.02
C LEU A 132 12.76 23.36 -5.96
N ARG A 133 12.68 23.72 -4.68
CA ARG A 133 12.69 22.71 -3.60
C ARG A 133 11.49 21.77 -3.66
N GLU A 134 10.30 22.31 -3.85
CA GLU A 134 9.08 21.50 -4.01
C GLU A 134 9.20 20.54 -5.20
N ALA A 135 9.76 21.01 -6.31
CA ALA A 135 10.00 20.14 -7.47
C ALA A 135 11.01 19.04 -7.18
N MET A 136 12.07 19.31 -6.40
CA MET A 136 13.04 18.31 -5.96
C MET A 136 12.43 17.30 -4.97
N ASP A 137 11.64 17.77 -4.01
CA ASP A 137 10.99 16.92 -3.01
C ASP A 137 9.88 16.01 -3.61
N ASN A 138 9.32 16.42 -4.74
CA ASN A 138 8.30 15.65 -5.48
C ASN A 138 8.90 14.75 -6.59
N LEU A 139 10.22 14.54 -6.58
CA LEU A 139 10.83 13.58 -7.51
C LEU A 139 10.40 12.16 -7.17
N GLU A 140 9.88 11.47 -8.17
CA GLU A 140 9.49 10.07 -8.07
C GLU A 140 10.59 9.19 -8.66
N ALA A 141 11.05 8.19 -7.90
CA ALA A 141 12.09 7.27 -8.39
C ALA A 141 11.61 6.54 -9.66
N ALA A 142 12.46 6.47 -10.66
CA ALA A 142 12.21 5.66 -11.85
C ALA A 142 12.15 4.19 -11.45
N ILE A 143 11.15 3.50 -11.96
CA ILE A 143 11.08 2.05 -11.83
C ILE A 143 12.10 1.46 -12.80
N ASP A 144 13.08 0.72 -12.29
CA ASP A 144 13.97 -0.06 -13.16
C ASP A 144 13.16 -1.17 -13.84
N LEU A 145 12.78 -0.92 -15.08
CA LEU A 145 11.99 -1.86 -15.87
C LEU A 145 12.74 -3.15 -16.21
N THR A 146 14.06 -3.20 -16.00
CA THR A 146 14.87 -4.40 -16.20
C THR A 146 15.02 -5.24 -14.94
N GLU A 147 14.61 -4.73 -13.78
CA GLU A 147 14.63 -5.46 -12.51
C GLU A 147 13.79 -6.74 -12.60
N GLU A 148 14.39 -7.87 -12.19
CA GLU A 148 13.68 -9.14 -12.13
C GLU A 148 12.63 -9.13 -11.01
N VAL A 149 11.43 -9.58 -11.33
CA VAL A 149 10.35 -9.76 -10.36
C VAL A 149 10.41 -11.16 -9.77
N ASN A 150 10.52 -11.23 -8.45
CA ASN A 150 10.42 -12.50 -7.74
C ASN A 150 8.97 -13.01 -7.74
N ILE A 151 8.72 -14.10 -8.46
CA ILE A 151 7.43 -14.81 -8.50
C ILE A 151 7.69 -16.25 -8.05
N PRO A 152 7.53 -16.55 -6.75
CA PRO A 152 7.86 -17.86 -6.20
C PRO A 152 6.88 -18.97 -6.60
N ASP A 153 5.65 -18.62 -6.99
CA ASP A 153 4.67 -19.57 -7.48
C ASP A 153 4.91 -19.84 -8.97
N ASN A 154 5.33 -21.07 -9.27
CA ASN A 154 5.65 -21.49 -10.63
C ASN A 154 4.44 -21.46 -11.58
N GLU A 155 3.24 -21.70 -11.07
CA GLU A 155 2.03 -21.71 -11.85
C GLU A 155 1.58 -20.27 -12.18
N LEU A 156 1.72 -19.34 -11.22
CA LEU A 156 1.53 -17.92 -11.48
C LEU A 156 2.57 -17.41 -12.50
N LYS A 157 3.84 -17.76 -12.30
CA LYS A 157 4.92 -17.42 -13.23
C LYS A 157 4.62 -17.92 -14.64
N ARG A 158 4.18 -19.18 -14.76
CA ARG A 158 3.77 -19.78 -16.04
C ARG A 158 2.61 -19.03 -16.67
N ALA A 159 1.54 -18.75 -15.92
CA ALA A 159 0.38 -18.04 -16.40
C ALA A 159 0.73 -16.64 -16.97
N ILE A 160 1.60 -15.90 -16.28
CA ILE A 160 2.07 -14.58 -16.73
C ILE A 160 2.91 -14.72 -18.01
N LYS A 161 3.81 -15.72 -18.07
CA LYS A 161 4.62 -15.98 -19.27
C LYS A 161 3.75 -16.31 -20.47
N ASP A 162 2.75 -17.19 -20.28
CA ASP A 162 1.81 -17.58 -21.33
C ASP A 162 1.01 -16.37 -21.83
N GLN A 163 0.50 -15.54 -20.90
CA GLN A 163 -0.26 -14.34 -21.23
C GLN A 163 0.54 -13.32 -22.02
N LEU A 164 1.81 -13.14 -21.67
CA LEU A 164 2.71 -12.17 -22.31
C LEU A 164 3.52 -12.75 -23.47
N ASN A 165 3.39 -14.05 -23.78
CA ASN A 165 4.17 -14.81 -24.77
C ASN A 165 5.69 -14.67 -24.53
N LEU A 166 6.13 -14.77 -23.27
CA LEU A 166 7.55 -14.64 -22.90
C LEU A 166 8.30 -15.95 -23.11
N SER A 167 9.41 -15.92 -23.85
CA SER A 167 10.33 -17.03 -23.98
C SER A 167 11.36 -17.11 -22.86
N SER A 168 11.64 -15.98 -22.19
CA SER A 168 12.55 -15.90 -21.05
C SER A 168 11.97 -16.54 -19.79
N ASP A 169 12.85 -17.11 -18.93
CA ASP A 169 12.47 -17.55 -17.60
C ASP A 169 12.50 -16.41 -16.56
N VAL A 170 13.11 -15.28 -16.92
CA VAL A 170 13.09 -14.06 -16.12
C VAL A 170 11.91 -13.21 -16.56
N ILE A 171 11.10 -12.79 -15.58
CA ILE A 171 10.04 -11.80 -15.75
C ILE A 171 10.53 -10.50 -15.10
N THR A 172 10.51 -9.42 -15.85
CA THR A 172 10.98 -8.11 -15.39
C THR A 172 9.81 -7.22 -14.96
N ARG A 173 10.15 -6.12 -14.24
CA ARG A 173 9.19 -5.03 -13.97
C ARG A 173 8.55 -4.50 -15.25
N GLY A 174 9.34 -4.38 -16.33
CA GLY A 174 8.86 -3.95 -17.64
C GLY A 174 7.86 -4.92 -18.25
N ASP A 175 8.00 -6.23 -18.01
CA ASP A 175 7.04 -7.22 -18.48
C ASP A 175 5.75 -7.14 -17.66
N MET A 176 5.86 -7.05 -16.32
CA MET A 176 4.69 -6.87 -15.45
C MET A 176 3.91 -5.58 -15.78
N ASN A 177 4.60 -4.53 -16.19
CA ASN A 177 3.97 -3.27 -16.61
C ASN A 177 3.16 -3.38 -17.93
N LYS A 178 3.42 -4.39 -18.75
CA LYS A 178 2.65 -4.70 -19.97
C LYS A 178 1.40 -5.54 -19.70
N LEU A 179 1.30 -6.14 -18.49
CA LEU A 179 0.19 -7.03 -18.13
C LEU A 179 -1.06 -6.20 -17.84
N THR A 180 -2.00 -6.16 -18.78
CA THR A 180 -3.30 -5.47 -18.64
C THR A 180 -4.44 -6.40 -18.30
N ASN A 181 -4.28 -7.70 -18.62
CA ASN A 181 -5.23 -8.74 -18.27
C ASN A 181 -4.49 -10.04 -17.93
N LEU A 182 -5.04 -10.83 -17.02
CA LEU A 182 -4.55 -12.16 -16.70
C LEU A 182 -5.74 -13.09 -16.46
N SER A 183 -5.84 -14.15 -17.25
CA SER A 183 -6.79 -15.24 -17.06
C SER A 183 -6.02 -16.52 -16.79
N ALA A 184 -6.01 -16.99 -15.54
CA ALA A 184 -5.30 -18.18 -15.10
C ALA A 184 -6.21 -19.10 -14.28
N VAL A 185 -7.32 -19.49 -14.90
CA VAL A 185 -8.32 -20.38 -14.30
C VAL A 185 -7.78 -21.79 -14.20
N GLY A 186 -7.77 -22.37 -12.99
CA GLY A 186 -7.40 -23.76 -12.77
C GLY A 186 -5.91 -24.07 -12.96
N TYR A 187 -5.03 -23.08 -12.81
CA TYR A 187 -3.58 -23.29 -12.93
C TYR A 187 -2.97 -23.97 -11.69
N GLY A 188 -3.68 -23.99 -10.55
CA GLY A 188 -3.14 -24.47 -9.27
C GLY A 188 -2.31 -23.42 -8.52
N ILE A 189 -2.58 -22.15 -8.79
CA ILE A 189 -1.89 -21.01 -8.15
C ILE A 189 -2.27 -20.93 -6.67
N ALA A 190 -1.27 -20.82 -5.79
CA ALA A 190 -1.46 -20.69 -4.35
C ALA A 190 -0.90 -19.39 -3.77
N ASN A 191 0.04 -18.73 -4.47
CA ASN A 191 0.74 -17.55 -3.98
C ASN A 191 0.76 -16.46 -5.07
N LEU A 192 0.30 -15.27 -4.73
CA LEU A 192 0.24 -14.10 -5.62
C LEU A 192 1.46 -13.16 -5.51
N GLU A 193 2.53 -13.56 -4.79
CA GLU A 193 3.75 -12.74 -4.72
C GLU A 193 4.31 -12.46 -6.11
N GLY A 194 4.59 -11.18 -6.38
CA GLY A 194 5.02 -10.68 -7.68
C GLY A 194 3.88 -10.03 -8.49
N LEU A 195 2.60 -10.40 -8.25
CA LEU A 195 1.47 -9.82 -8.99
C LEU A 195 1.25 -8.32 -8.67
N GLN A 196 1.66 -7.85 -7.49
CA GLN A 196 1.57 -6.45 -7.09
C GLN A 196 2.31 -5.49 -8.05
N TYR A 197 3.20 -6.01 -8.88
CA TYR A 197 3.95 -5.24 -9.87
C TYR A 197 3.22 -5.09 -11.23
N ALA A 198 2.08 -5.74 -11.40
CA ALA A 198 1.23 -5.59 -12.58
C ALA A 198 0.34 -4.34 -12.47
N VAL A 199 0.95 -3.17 -12.32
CA VAL A 199 0.26 -1.90 -12.01
C VAL A 199 -0.75 -1.44 -13.06
N ASN A 200 -0.69 -2.00 -14.27
CA ASN A 200 -1.59 -1.70 -15.39
C ASN A 200 -2.68 -2.74 -15.58
N ILE A 201 -2.78 -3.75 -14.71
CA ILE A 201 -3.79 -4.80 -14.86
C ILE A 201 -5.19 -4.21 -14.63
N GLU A 202 -6.11 -4.53 -15.54
CA GLU A 202 -7.51 -4.10 -15.53
C GLU A 202 -8.45 -5.27 -15.29
N ASP A 203 -8.12 -6.44 -15.84
CA ASP A 203 -8.91 -7.66 -15.79
C ASP A 203 -8.10 -8.80 -15.16
N LEU A 204 -8.64 -9.43 -14.11
CA LEU A 204 -7.99 -10.53 -13.40
C LEU A 204 -8.99 -11.67 -13.16
N ASN A 205 -8.75 -12.82 -13.76
CA ASN A 205 -9.50 -14.05 -13.48
C ASN A 205 -8.56 -15.16 -13.00
N LEU A 206 -8.69 -15.49 -11.72
CA LEU A 206 -7.93 -16.54 -11.04
C LEU A 206 -8.85 -17.61 -10.42
N ASP A 207 -10.00 -17.87 -11.03
CA ASP A 207 -10.95 -18.87 -10.55
C ASP A 207 -10.33 -20.29 -10.54
N CYS A 208 -10.86 -21.16 -9.67
CA CYS A 208 -10.47 -22.56 -9.57
C CYS A 208 -8.98 -22.78 -9.26
N ASN A 209 -8.43 -22.04 -8.32
CA ASN A 209 -7.05 -22.14 -7.84
C ASN A 209 -7.00 -22.53 -6.33
N GLU A 210 -5.86 -22.29 -5.67
CA GLU A 210 -5.65 -22.62 -4.25
C GLU A 210 -5.21 -21.38 -3.43
N ILE A 211 -5.63 -20.18 -3.86
CA ILE A 211 -5.19 -18.90 -3.31
C ILE A 211 -5.81 -18.68 -1.93
N ARG A 212 -4.96 -18.39 -0.92
CA ARG A 212 -5.37 -18.07 0.45
C ARG A 212 -5.19 -16.60 0.81
N ASP A 213 -4.33 -15.89 0.10
CA ASP A 213 -3.96 -14.50 0.37
C ASP A 213 -4.09 -13.66 -0.90
N ILE A 214 -5.01 -12.69 -0.86
CA ILE A 214 -5.25 -11.75 -1.98
C ILE A 214 -4.74 -10.34 -1.69
N SER A 215 -3.98 -10.14 -0.61
CA SER A 215 -3.45 -8.82 -0.26
C SER A 215 -2.53 -8.20 -1.32
N LYS A 216 -1.92 -9.03 -2.17
CA LYS A 216 -1.03 -8.57 -3.26
C LYS A 216 -1.74 -7.80 -4.37
N ILE A 217 -3.08 -7.85 -4.43
CA ILE A 217 -3.85 -7.04 -5.38
C ILE A 217 -4.35 -5.70 -4.80
N LYS A 218 -4.03 -5.39 -3.54
CA LYS A 218 -4.52 -4.21 -2.81
C LYS A 218 -4.29 -2.92 -3.57
N ASP A 219 -3.07 -2.71 -4.05
CA ASP A 219 -2.64 -1.44 -4.64
C ASP A 219 -2.76 -1.39 -6.17
N LEU A 220 -3.40 -2.39 -6.77
CA LEU A 220 -3.66 -2.43 -8.21
C LEU A 220 -4.82 -1.50 -8.59
N LYS A 221 -4.53 -0.21 -8.72
CA LYS A 221 -5.53 0.87 -8.86
C LYS A 221 -6.36 0.81 -10.16
N LYS A 222 -5.85 0.15 -11.20
CA LYS A 222 -6.52 -0.01 -12.49
C LYS A 222 -7.40 -1.25 -12.56
N LEU A 223 -7.34 -2.12 -11.54
CA LEU A 223 -8.09 -3.38 -11.52
C LEU A 223 -9.60 -3.11 -11.39
N ASN A 224 -10.32 -3.30 -12.48
CA ASN A 224 -11.75 -3.06 -12.59
C ASN A 224 -12.56 -4.36 -12.49
N ASN A 225 -12.10 -5.39 -13.20
CA ASN A 225 -12.76 -6.69 -13.25
C ASN A 225 -11.90 -7.73 -12.53
N VAL A 226 -12.44 -8.29 -11.45
CA VAL A 226 -11.74 -9.32 -10.68
C VAL A 226 -12.68 -10.49 -10.39
N SER A 227 -12.18 -11.71 -10.61
CA SER A 227 -12.81 -12.95 -10.17
C SER A 227 -11.74 -13.89 -9.63
N ILE A 228 -11.88 -14.28 -8.36
CA ILE A 228 -11.00 -15.21 -7.66
C ILE A 228 -11.89 -16.19 -6.87
N LYS A 229 -12.81 -16.82 -7.58
CA LYS A 229 -13.80 -17.73 -7.01
C LYS A 229 -13.31 -19.17 -7.08
N GLU A 230 -14.04 -20.05 -6.38
CA GLU A 230 -13.77 -21.48 -6.41
C GLU A 230 -12.33 -21.83 -6.04
N GLN A 231 -11.80 -21.20 -4.99
CA GLN A 231 -10.51 -21.57 -4.42
C GLN A 231 -10.72 -22.78 -3.51
N TYR A 232 -10.19 -23.94 -3.89
CA TYR A 232 -10.36 -25.18 -3.14
C TYR A 232 -9.08 -25.57 -2.41
N ILE A 233 -9.10 -25.42 -1.10
CA ILE A 233 -7.98 -25.75 -0.23
C ILE A 233 -8.31 -27.04 0.54
N VAL A 234 -7.60 -28.11 0.27
CA VAL A 234 -7.77 -29.38 0.95
C VAL A 234 -6.64 -29.59 1.94
N ILE A 235 -6.98 -29.70 3.21
CA ILE A 235 -6.04 -30.11 4.26
C ILE A 235 -6.26 -31.57 4.64
N ARG A 236 -5.17 -32.27 4.91
CA ARG A 236 -5.23 -33.65 5.40
C ARG A 236 -5.30 -33.62 6.91
N SER A 237 -6.32 -34.23 7.50
CA SER A 237 -6.49 -34.47 8.93
C SER A 237 -6.09 -33.31 9.84
N PRO A 238 -7.03 -32.49 10.32
CA PRO A 238 -6.74 -31.46 11.30
C PRO A 238 -6.18 -32.10 12.58
N GLU A 239 -5.39 -31.35 13.32
CA GLU A 239 -4.87 -31.78 14.62
C GLU A 239 -6.01 -31.85 15.64
N GLU A 240 -6.05 -32.91 16.48
CA GLU A 240 -6.95 -32.98 17.61
C GLU A 240 -6.22 -32.52 18.88
N VAL A 241 -6.66 -31.43 19.47
CA VAL A 241 -6.12 -30.84 20.70
C VAL A 241 -7.26 -30.64 21.69
N GLU A 242 -7.14 -31.23 22.87
CA GLU A 242 -8.09 -31.06 23.99
C GLU A 242 -9.57 -31.27 23.60
N GLY A 243 -9.83 -32.24 22.73
CA GLY A 243 -11.18 -32.57 22.28
C GLY A 243 -11.74 -31.62 21.22
N LYS A 244 -10.87 -30.88 20.54
CA LYS A 244 -11.20 -30.05 19.39
C LYS A 244 -10.33 -30.39 18.18
N TYR A 245 -10.89 -30.32 16.98
CA TYR A 245 -10.13 -30.30 15.75
C TYR A 245 -9.66 -28.87 15.49
N VAL A 246 -8.34 -28.67 15.44
CA VAL A 246 -7.72 -27.36 15.23
C VAL A 246 -7.25 -27.26 13.77
N ILE A 247 -7.73 -26.21 13.10
CA ILE A 247 -7.38 -25.90 11.71
C ILE A 247 -6.65 -24.55 11.71
N ASN A 248 -5.34 -24.60 11.47
CA ASN A 248 -4.44 -23.44 11.53
C ASN A 248 -4.27 -22.76 10.16
N GLU A 249 -5.20 -22.93 9.25
CA GLU A 249 -5.15 -22.25 7.96
C GLU A 249 -5.65 -20.81 8.07
N SER A 250 -4.98 -19.89 7.39
CA SER A 250 -5.38 -18.50 7.37
C SER A 250 -5.69 -18.03 5.95
N PHE A 251 -6.79 -17.31 5.85
CA PHE A 251 -7.20 -16.62 4.62
C PHE A 251 -7.07 -15.14 4.85
N VAL A 252 -6.45 -14.44 3.90
CA VAL A 252 -6.15 -13.01 4.00
C VAL A 252 -6.86 -12.29 2.87
N GLY A 253 -7.66 -11.30 3.24
CA GLY A 253 -8.40 -10.46 2.32
C GLY A 253 -7.52 -9.42 1.62
N LYS A 254 -8.13 -8.66 0.73
CA LYS A 254 -7.46 -7.63 -0.06
C LYS A 254 -6.71 -6.61 0.80
N ASP A 255 -7.29 -6.20 1.93
CA ASP A 255 -6.69 -5.18 2.80
C ASP A 255 -5.62 -5.72 3.75
N GLY A 256 -5.29 -7.01 3.64
CA GLY A 256 -4.32 -7.67 4.48
C GLY A 256 -4.87 -8.20 5.81
N GLU A 257 -6.19 -8.05 6.04
CA GLU A 257 -6.84 -8.55 7.23
C GLU A 257 -7.13 -10.04 7.11
N ARG A 258 -6.98 -10.75 8.21
CA ARG A 258 -7.34 -12.17 8.27
C ARG A 258 -8.86 -12.32 8.18
N LEU A 259 -9.31 -13.15 7.25
CA LEU A 259 -10.73 -13.41 7.06
C LEU A 259 -11.23 -14.45 8.08
N SER A 260 -12.43 -14.21 8.60
CA SER A 260 -13.21 -15.22 9.31
C SER A 260 -14.06 -16.01 8.31
N PRO A 261 -14.32 -17.31 8.55
CA PRO A 261 -15.23 -18.05 7.69
C PRO A 261 -16.63 -17.42 7.74
N LYS A 262 -17.28 -17.34 6.60
CA LYS A 262 -18.67 -16.88 6.48
C LYS A 262 -19.65 -18.00 6.77
N GLU A 263 -19.24 -19.23 6.47
CA GLU A 263 -20.05 -20.42 6.63
C GLU A 263 -19.15 -21.62 6.99
N ILE A 264 -19.64 -22.48 7.89
CA ILE A 264 -19.01 -23.74 8.25
C ILE A 264 -20.04 -24.86 8.11
N ASN A 265 -19.75 -25.79 7.21
CA ASN A 265 -20.58 -26.94 6.93
C ASN A 265 -19.89 -28.23 7.37
N ILE A 266 -20.57 -29.08 8.10
CA ILE A 266 -20.11 -30.42 8.45
C ILE A 266 -21.02 -31.44 7.75
N ARG A 267 -20.42 -32.26 6.87
CA ARG A 267 -21.10 -33.34 6.18
C ARG A 267 -20.70 -34.69 6.80
N ARG A 268 -21.65 -35.43 7.31
CA ARG A 268 -21.44 -36.75 7.86
C ARG A 268 -21.83 -37.84 6.86
N ASN A 269 -21.02 -38.86 6.75
CA ASN A 269 -21.34 -40.08 6.02
C ASN A 269 -21.66 -41.21 7.01
N THR A 270 -22.93 -41.52 7.17
CA THR A 270 -23.39 -42.63 8.03
C THR A 270 -24.14 -43.66 7.17
N GLY A 271 -23.55 -44.84 6.96
CA GLY A 271 -24.22 -45.95 6.33
C GLY A 271 -24.82 -45.71 4.94
N GLY A 272 -24.14 -44.87 4.12
CA GLY A 272 -24.57 -44.55 2.76
C GLY A 272 -25.50 -43.33 2.65
N GLN A 273 -25.83 -42.67 3.76
CA GLN A 273 -26.55 -41.40 3.76
C GLN A 273 -25.60 -40.23 4.16
N SER A 274 -25.66 -39.14 3.45
CA SER A 274 -24.98 -37.89 3.78
C SER A 274 -25.92 -36.99 4.56
N ILE A 275 -25.48 -36.54 5.74
CA ILE A 275 -26.24 -35.61 6.59
C ILE A 275 -25.41 -34.34 6.68
N ASP A 276 -25.99 -33.24 6.21
CA ASP A 276 -25.39 -31.93 6.31
C ASP A 276 -25.81 -31.25 7.63
N ILE A 277 -24.84 -30.78 8.41
CA ILE A 277 -25.04 -29.95 9.57
C ILE A 277 -24.61 -28.53 9.15
N SER A 278 -25.57 -27.73 8.77
CA SER A 278 -25.43 -26.29 8.59
C SER A 278 -25.74 -25.59 9.92
N ASN A 279 -25.10 -24.44 10.20
CA ASN A 279 -25.22 -23.61 11.41
C ASN A 279 -24.28 -23.99 12.55
N VAL A 280 -23.03 -24.28 12.25
CA VAL A 280 -21.97 -24.23 13.27
C VAL A 280 -21.79 -22.78 13.68
N ASP A 281 -21.82 -22.51 14.98
CA ASP A 281 -21.57 -21.18 15.51
C ASP A 281 -20.11 -20.76 15.21
N ILE A 282 -19.97 -19.78 14.33
CA ILE A 282 -18.67 -19.31 13.85
C ILE A 282 -17.89 -18.61 14.98
N GLU A 283 -18.55 -17.78 15.79
CA GLU A 283 -17.90 -17.02 16.85
C GLU A 283 -17.28 -17.94 17.90
N SER A 284 -18.02 -18.97 18.33
CA SER A 284 -17.52 -19.95 19.28
C SER A 284 -16.48 -20.93 18.70
N SER A 285 -16.40 -20.99 17.38
CA SER A 285 -15.46 -21.86 16.65
C SER A 285 -14.16 -21.17 16.27
N LEU A 286 -13.97 -19.90 16.61
CA LEU A 286 -12.74 -19.15 16.34
C LEU A 286 -11.95 -18.88 17.63
N ASN A 287 -10.68 -19.27 17.62
CA ASN A 287 -9.75 -18.97 18.72
C ASN A 287 -8.43 -18.46 18.12
N ASN A 288 -8.06 -17.22 18.46
CA ASN A 288 -6.87 -16.54 17.91
C ASN A 288 -6.78 -16.62 16.37
N GLY A 289 -7.94 -16.63 15.71
CA GLY A 289 -8.07 -16.73 14.26
C GLY A 289 -7.97 -18.18 13.71
N ASN A 290 -7.71 -19.19 14.52
CA ASN A 290 -7.78 -20.58 14.12
C ASN A 290 -9.21 -21.10 14.23
N LEU A 291 -9.59 -22.01 13.35
CA LEU A 291 -10.88 -22.67 13.43
C LEU A 291 -10.74 -23.88 14.35
N GLU A 292 -11.47 -23.86 15.48
CA GLU A 292 -11.52 -24.95 16.47
C GLU A 292 -12.93 -25.53 16.54
N LEU A 293 -13.07 -26.78 16.15
CA LEU A 293 -14.35 -27.48 16.14
C LEU A 293 -14.40 -28.57 17.21
N ASP A 294 -15.38 -28.50 18.13
CA ASP A 294 -15.57 -29.52 19.16
C ASP A 294 -15.76 -30.90 18.52
N THR A 295 -14.96 -31.87 18.94
CA THR A 295 -15.02 -33.24 18.42
C THR A 295 -16.38 -33.90 18.66
N LYS A 296 -17.20 -33.40 19.60
CA LYS A 296 -18.58 -33.86 19.82
C LYS A 296 -19.52 -33.59 18.67
N LEU A 297 -19.19 -32.59 17.81
CA LEU A 297 -19.92 -32.33 16.57
C LEU A 297 -19.82 -33.50 15.59
N PHE A 298 -18.82 -34.38 15.77
CA PHE A 298 -18.51 -35.50 14.89
C PHE A 298 -18.90 -36.82 15.56
N LYS A 299 -19.67 -37.64 14.88
CA LYS A 299 -19.97 -39.01 15.32
C LYS A 299 -18.98 -40.00 14.70
N GLU A 300 -19.03 -41.25 15.16
CA GLU A 300 -18.23 -42.31 14.56
C GLU A 300 -18.43 -42.38 13.03
N GLY A 301 -17.33 -42.51 12.28
CA GLY A 301 -17.28 -42.54 10.83
C GLY A 301 -16.50 -41.40 10.23
N PHE A 302 -16.64 -41.22 8.92
CA PHE A 302 -15.99 -40.12 8.21
C PHE A 302 -16.89 -38.91 8.16
N SER A 303 -16.37 -37.73 8.53
CA SER A 303 -17.04 -36.46 8.37
C SER A 303 -16.19 -35.52 7.54
N GLY A 304 -16.83 -34.81 6.60
CA GLY A 304 -16.23 -33.73 5.86
C GLY A 304 -16.51 -32.39 6.56
N ILE A 305 -15.55 -31.52 6.63
CA ILE A 305 -15.69 -30.14 7.06
C ILE A 305 -15.45 -29.27 5.85
N ALA A 306 -16.31 -28.27 5.63
CA ALA A 306 -16.09 -27.22 4.65
C ALA A 306 -16.31 -25.86 5.33
N ALA A 307 -15.31 -24.99 5.28
CA ALA A 307 -15.40 -23.61 5.74
C ALA A 307 -15.24 -22.66 4.54
N VAL A 308 -16.18 -21.73 4.38
CA VAL A 308 -16.22 -20.80 3.25
C VAL A 308 -15.77 -19.43 3.71
N TYR A 309 -14.83 -18.84 3.00
CA TYR A 309 -14.29 -17.49 3.22
C TYR A 309 -14.59 -16.62 2.01
N GLU A 310 -14.99 -15.39 2.25
CA GLU A 310 -15.33 -14.44 1.19
C GLU A 310 -14.69 -13.07 1.43
N ASP A 311 -14.35 -12.37 0.34
CA ASP A 311 -13.95 -10.97 0.29
C ASP A 311 -14.37 -10.34 -1.04
N LEU A 312 -14.14 -9.03 -1.21
CA LEU A 312 -14.44 -8.29 -2.44
C LEU A 312 -15.89 -8.44 -2.91
N ASP A 313 -16.84 -8.41 -1.97
CA ASP A 313 -18.29 -8.60 -2.26
C ASP A 313 -18.57 -9.92 -3.01
N GLY A 314 -17.89 -11.00 -2.61
CA GLY A 314 -18.04 -12.32 -3.22
C GLY A 314 -17.28 -12.51 -4.54
N LYS A 315 -16.37 -11.62 -4.89
CA LYS A 315 -15.45 -11.81 -6.03
C LYS A 315 -14.25 -12.71 -5.67
N TYR A 316 -13.92 -12.78 -4.38
CA TYR A 316 -13.05 -13.80 -3.82
C TYR A 316 -13.89 -14.77 -3.00
N VAL A 317 -13.81 -16.07 -3.30
CA VAL A 317 -14.47 -17.14 -2.55
C VAL A 317 -13.52 -18.32 -2.43
N ALA A 318 -13.15 -18.67 -1.20
CA ALA A 318 -12.31 -19.82 -0.90
C ALA A 318 -13.07 -20.82 -0.03
N THR A 319 -12.91 -22.11 -0.33
CA THR A 319 -13.45 -23.20 0.46
C THR A 319 -12.31 -24.06 0.99
N LEU A 320 -12.15 -24.06 2.29
CA LEU A 320 -11.28 -25.00 2.97
C LEU A 320 -12.06 -26.30 3.22
N SER A 321 -11.49 -27.41 2.84
CA SER A 321 -12.10 -28.73 3.04
C SER A 321 -11.13 -29.67 3.74
N THR A 322 -11.66 -30.47 4.68
CA THR A 322 -10.91 -31.56 5.32
C THR A 322 -11.83 -32.72 5.66
N ILE A 323 -11.24 -33.87 5.89
CA ILE A 323 -11.95 -35.09 6.32
C ILE A 323 -11.39 -35.52 7.67
N VAL A 324 -12.28 -35.74 8.62
CA VAL A 324 -11.95 -36.33 9.92
C VAL A 324 -12.59 -37.71 10.02
N SER A 325 -11.89 -38.65 10.64
CA SER A 325 -12.42 -39.97 10.99
C SER A 325 -12.40 -40.16 12.49
N ARG A 326 -13.47 -40.69 13.03
CA ARG A 326 -13.63 -41.05 14.45
C ARG A 326 -13.94 -42.51 14.63
#